data_f3bf779ea6b082f38adb79367331dca5
#
_entry.id   f3bf779ea6b082f38adb79367331dca5
#
_cell.length_a   1.000
_cell.length_b   1.000
_cell.length_c   1.000
_cell.angle_alpha   90.00
_cell.angle_beta   90.00
_cell.angle_gamma   90.00
#
_symmetry.space_group_name_H-M   'P 1'
#
loop_
_entity.id
_entity.type
_entity.pdbx_description
1 polymer ?
#
loop_
_entity_poly.entity_id
_entity_poly.type
_entity_poly.pdbx_seq_one_letter_code
_entity_poly.pdbx_strand_id
1 'polypeptide(L)'
;SSNAKGYYYDSQGQPMTAKMDGTVASGIMAEDHAWIELKQKGVHVAGSAQTTAAVGADFFPLKGLRLSANFNLYARNYADFYLGSTAVANSAVTVNDPWQIPVGHQVDLSASYSFNIGKVRATLYGNVNNLYDYNYVMDAQCGTDTKGWQDCYAVMYSFGRTYTLRLKISF
;
A
#
# COMPACT_ATOMS: atom_id res chain seq x y z
N SER A 1 -16.64 -11.54 3.82
CA SER A 1 -16.63 -10.27 4.56
C SER A 1 -17.95 -10.07 5.27
N SER A 2 -17.92 -9.83 6.56
CA SER A 2 -19.08 -9.51 7.38
C SER A 2 -19.27 -7.99 7.39
N ASN A 3 -20.52 -7.52 7.52
CA ASN A 3 -20.78 -6.12 7.83
C ASN A 3 -20.13 -5.77 9.18
N ALA A 4 -19.56 -4.59 9.29
CA ALA A 4 -19.02 -4.08 10.54
C ALA A 4 -20.00 -3.06 11.14
N LYS A 5 -20.28 -3.17 12.44
CA LYS A 5 -21.08 -2.20 13.19
C LYS A 5 -20.20 -1.56 14.26
N GLY A 6 -20.07 -0.25 14.22
CA GLY A 6 -19.34 0.53 15.19
C GLY A 6 -20.26 1.42 16.02
N TYR A 7 -19.82 1.76 17.22
CA TYR A 7 -20.52 2.69 18.13
C TYR A 7 -19.64 3.90 18.39
N TYR A 8 -20.24 5.06 18.54
CA TYR A 8 -19.52 6.31 18.80
C TYR A 8 -19.39 6.57 20.30
N TYR A 9 -18.20 7.02 20.70
CA TYR A 9 -17.88 7.47 22.04
C TYR A 9 -17.26 8.86 21.99
N ASP A 10 -17.48 9.67 23.02
CA ASP A 10 -16.83 10.97 23.15
C ASP A 10 -15.36 10.82 23.60
N SER A 11 -14.66 11.94 23.73
CA SER A 11 -13.26 11.97 24.18
C SER A 11 -13.06 11.50 25.64
N GLN A 12 -14.13 11.34 26.39
CA GLN A 12 -14.15 10.86 27.77
C GLN A 12 -14.58 9.39 27.87
N GLY A 13 -14.83 8.75 26.71
CA GLY A 13 -15.26 7.35 26.64
C GLY A 13 -16.74 7.14 26.97
N GLN A 14 -17.55 8.20 26.99
CA GLN A 14 -19.00 8.09 27.17
C GLN A 14 -19.69 7.83 25.81
N PRO A 15 -20.76 7.01 25.80
CA PRO A 15 -21.48 6.74 24.57
C PRO A 15 -22.11 8.02 24.01
N MET A 16 -21.79 8.29 22.75
CA MET A 16 -22.38 9.43 22.03
C MET A 16 -23.75 9.07 21.50
N THR A 17 -24.70 9.93 21.77
CA THR A 17 -26.08 9.85 21.29
C THR A 17 -26.35 10.87 20.16
N ALA A 18 -25.27 11.48 19.64
CA ALA A 18 -25.34 12.66 18.80
C ALA A 18 -25.22 12.38 17.31
N LYS A 19 -25.70 13.31 16.51
CA LYS A 19 -25.39 13.45 15.10
C LYS A 19 -23.92 13.83 14.91
N MET A 20 -23.28 13.38 13.81
CA MET A 20 -21.87 13.68 13.51
C MET A 20 -21.57 15.18 13.25
N ASP A 21 -22.57 16.04 13.23
CA ASP A 21 -22.39 17.49 13.13
C ASP A 21 -21.97 18.17 14.46
N GLY A 22 -21.74 17.40 15.52
CA GLY A 22 -21.36 17.89 16.84
C GLY A 22 -22.53 18.42 17.67
N THR A 23 -23.75 18.38 17.18
CA THR A 23 -24.94 18.76 17.98
C THR A 23 -25.37 17.57 18.83
N VAL A 24 -25.17 17.69 20.15
CA VAL A 24 -25.63 16.72 21.13
C VAL A 24 -27.17 16.82 21.21
N ALA A 25 -27.87 15.78 20.81
CA ALA A 25 -29.30 15.70 21.03
C ALA A 25 -29.55 15.51 22.53
N SER A 26 -29.96 16.57 23.22
CA SER A 26 -30.36 16.48 24.61
C SER A 26 -31.60 15.60 24.74
N GLY A 27 -31.56 14.57 25.57
CA GLY A 27 -32.72 13.76 25.95
C GLY A 27 -32.74 12.32 25.44
N ILE A 28 -31.66 11.83 24.85
CA ILE A 28 -31.54 10.41 24.45
C ILE A 28 -30.95 9.63 25.62
N MET A 29 -31.60 8.53 25.99
CA MET A 29 -31.13 7.64 27.06
C MET A 29 -29.79 7.01 26.69
N ALA A 30 -28.95 6.72 27.70
CA ALA A 30 -27.63 6.11 27.53
C ALA A 30 -27.65 4.71 26.83
N GLU A 31 -28.82 4.16 26.62
CA GLU A 31 -29.07 2.88 25.94
C GLU A 31 -29.06 3.02 24.39
N ASP A 32 -29.28 4.26 23.88
CA ASP A 32 -29.34 4.52 22.45
C ASP A 32 -27.99 5.05 21.92
N HIS A 33 -26.99 4.18 21.92
CA HIS A 33 -25.69 4.52 21.34
C HIS A 33 -25.82 4.86 19.84
N ALA A 34 -25.28 6.00 19.43
CA ALA A 34 -25.14 6.29 18.01
C ALA A 34 -24.26 5.21 17.35
N TRP A 35 -24.72 4.66 16.27
CA TRP A 35 -24.05 3.58 15.57
C TRP A 35 -23.92 3.89 14.07
N ILE A 36 -22.97 3.24 13.43
CA ILE A 36 -22.84 3.16 11.97
C ILE A 36 -22.65 1.71 11.56
N GLU A 37 -23.37 1.28 10.56
CA GLU A 37 -23.18 -0.03 9.94
C GLU A 37 -22.52 0.16 8.57
N LEU A 38 -21.37 -0.49 8.37
CA LEU A 38 -20.67 -0.53 7.10
C LEU A 38 -21.04 -1.81 6.36
N LYS A 39 -21.79 -1.68 5.27
CA LYS A 39 -22.11 -2.79 4.37
C LYS A 39 -20.99 -2.92 3.35
N GLN A 40 -19.99 -3.73 3.68
CA GLN A 40 -18.77 -3.95 2.87
C GLN A 40 -18.65 -5.38 2.34
N LYS A 41 -19.76 -6.08 2.21
CA LYS A 41 -19.74 -7.45 1.67
C LYS A 41 -19.31 -7.43 0.20
N GLY A 42 -18.24 -8.17 -0.11
CA GLY A 42 -17.69 -8.25 -1.47
C GLY A 42 -16.70 -7.13 -1.83
N VAL A 43 -16.49 -6.15 -0.98
CA VAL A 43 -15.50 -5.08 -1.19
C VAL A 43 -14.08 -5.65 -1.12
N HIS A 44 -13.24 -5.26 -2.05
CA HIS A 44 -11.83 -5.67 -2.08
C HIS A 44 -11.04 -5.04 -0.94
N VAL A 45 -10.05 -5.80 -0.44
CA VAL A 45 -9.13 -5.29 0.58
C VAL A 45 -8.19 -4.27 -0.05
N ALA A 46 -8.08 -3.11 0.59
CA ALA A 46 -7.22 -2.03 0.18
C ALA A 46 -5.78 -2.15 0.74
N GLY A 47 -4.88 -1.29 0.27
CA GLY A 47 -3.53 -1.11 0.80
C GLY A 47 -2.51 -2.19 0.43
N SER A 48 -2.89 -3.18 -0.39
CA SER A 48 -1.93 -4.18 -0.88
C SER A 48 -2.38 -4.83 -2.18
N ALA A 49 -1.42 -5.10 -3.06
CA ALA A 49 -1.68 -5.82 -4.31
C ALA A 49 -2.11 -7.27 -4.00
N GLN A 50 -3.30 -7.64 -4.44
CA GLN A 50 -3.85 -9.00 -4.25
C GLN A 50 -3.23 -10.03 -5.21
N THR A 51 -2.54 -9.56 -6.24
CA THR A 51 -1.80 -10.39 -7.17
C THR A 51 -0.40 -9.83 -7.33
N THR A 52 0.59 -10.61 -6.90
CA THR A 52 1.99 -10.30 -7.10
C THR A 52 2.65 -11.44 -7.87
N ALA A 53 3.55 -11.10 -8.78
CA ALA A 53 4.40 -12.07 -9.44
C ALA A 53 5.83 -11.55 -9.47
N ALA A 54 6.77 -12.45 -9.22
CA ALA A 54 8.19 -12.14 -9.32
C ALA A 54 8.89 -13.26 -10.11
N VAL A 55 9.73 -12.87 -11.05
CA VAL A 55 10.59 -13.79 -11.77
C VAL A 55 11.99 -13.21 -11.82
N GLY A 56 12.99 -14.03 -11.56
CA GLY A 56 14.38 -13.64 -11.58
C GLY A 56 15.26 -14.66 -12.26
N ALA A 57 16.37 -14.20 -12.80
CA ALA A 57 17.40 -15.03 -13.41
C ALA A 57 18.78 -14.56 -12.98
N ASP A 58 19.64 -15.52 -12.70
CA ASP A 58 21.06 -15.33 -12.41
C ASP A 58 21.91 -15.87 -13.56
N PHE A 59 22.90 -15.09 -13.95
CA PHE A 59 23.87 -15.48 -14.99
C PHE A 59 25.28 -15.35 -14.42
N PHE A 60 26.10 -16.38 -14.62
CA PHE A 60 27.49 -16.50 -14.13
C PHE A 60 28.47 -16.60 -15.30
N PRO A 61 28.78 -15.49 -16.00
CA PRO A 61 29.59 -15.52 -17.22
C PRO A 61 31.05 -15.91 -16.99
N LEU A 62 31.55 -15.64 -15.78
CA LEU A 62 32.93 -15.99 -15.40
C LEU A 62 33.03 -16.16 -13.87
N LYS A 63 34.12 -16.78 -13.43
CA LYS A 63 34.38 -17.04 -12.01
C LYS A 63 34.38 -15.74 -11.19
N GLY A 64 33.54 -15.71 -10.18
CA GLY A 64 33.40 -14.55 -9.30
C GLY A 64 32.43 -13.50 -9.76
N LEU A 65 31.92 -13.52 -11.00
CA LEU A 65 30.91 -12.59 -11.51
C LEU A 65 29.52 -13.23 -11.51
N ARG A 66 28.58 -12.56 -10.86
CA ARG A 66 27.15 -12.87 -10.92
C ARG A 66 26.41 -11.64 -11.43
N LEU A 67 25.58 -11.84 -12.43
CA LEU A 67 24.62 -10.89 -12.93
C LEU A 67 23.22 -11.41 -12.62
N SER A 68 22.35 -10.55 -12.10
CA SER A 68 20.99 -10.93 -11.77
C SER A 68 20.01 -9.92 -12.36
N ALA A 69 18.90 -10.41 -12.86
CA ALA A 69 17.77 -9.61 -13.30
C ALA A 69 16.51 -10.10 -12.58
N ASN A 70 15.72 -9.19 -12.04
CA ASN A 70 14.46 -9.50 -11.38
C ASN A 70 13.36 -8.64 -12.00
N PHE A 71 12.23 -9.26 -12.30
CA PHE A 71 11.00 -8.60 -12.72
C PHE A 71 9.95 -8.80 -11.64
N ASN A 72 9.31 -7.72 -11.21
CA ASN A 72 8.23 -7.70 -10.22
C ASN A 72 6.98 -7.10 -10.86
N LEU A 73 5.84 -7.72 -10.60
CA LEU A 73 4.52 -7.29 -11.05
C LEU A 73 3.59 -7.15 -9.87
N TYR A 74 2.82 -6.06 -9.84
CA TYR A 74 1.82 -5.75 -8.83
C TYR A 74 0.49 -5.47 -9.53
N ALA A 75 -0.50 -6.30 -9.29
CA ALA A 75 -1.81 -6.17 -9.93
C ALA A 75 -2.93 -6.34 -8.90
N ARG A 76 -4.14 -5.87 -9.26
CA ARG A 76 -5.30 -5.91 -8.37
C ARG A 76 -5.00 -5.25 -7.02
N ASN A 77 -4.32 -4.13 -7.07
CA ASN A 77 -4.15 -3.25 -5.93
C ASN A 77 -5.34 -2.28 -5.87
N TYR A 78 -5.87 -2.05 -4.68
CA TYR A 78 -7.01 -1.17 -4.46
C TYR A 78 -6.61 -0.08 -3.48
N ALA A 79 -7.04 1.15 -3.75
CA ALA A 79 -6.78 2.30 -2.91
C ALA A 79 -7.47 2.16 -1.55
N ASP A 80 -6.85 2.68 -0.50
CA ASP A 80 -7.53 2.87 0.77
C ASP A 80 -8.67 3.88 0.60
N PHE A 81 -9.78 3.61 1.25
CA PHE A 81 -10.93 4.51 1.24
C PHE A 81 -11.15 5.14 2.61
N TYR A 82 -11.52 6.40 2.58
CA TYR A 82 -11.92 7.15 3.77
C TYR A 82 -13.43 7.44 3.70
N LEU A 83 -14.15 7.06 4.75
CA LEU A 83 -15.61 7.25 4.81
C LEU A 83 -16.03 8.72 4.89
N GLY A 84 -15.09 9.61 5.20
CA GLY A 84 -15.34 11.03 5.29
C GLY A 84 -16.38 11.41 6.35
N SER A 85 -16.82 12.66 6.30
CA SER A 85 -17.88 13.19 7.15
C SER A 85 -19.30 12.81 6.67
N THR A 86 -19.41 11.98 5.63
CA THR A 86 -20.72 11.56 5.08
C THR A 86 -21.38 10.43 5.85
N ALA A 87 -20.68 9.82 6.79
CA ALA A 87 -21.25 8.81 7.64
C ALA A 87 -22.21 9.43 8.66
N VAL A 88 -23.50 9.26 8.44
CA VAL A 88 -24.55 9.76 9.33
C VAL A 88 -24.77 8.76 10.46
N ALA A 89 -24.83 9.25 11.71
CA ALA A 89 -25.14 8.41 12.86
C ALA A 89 -26.49 7.69 12.68
N ASN A 90 -26.58 6.48 13.24
CA ASN A 90 -27.74 5.60 13.15
C ASN A 90 -28.16 5.26 11.71
N SER A 91 -27.17 5.05 10.86
CA SER A 91 -27.39 4.67 9.47
C SER A 91 -26.48 3.54 9.02
N ALA A 92 -26.89 2.87 7.95
CA ALA A 92 -26.08 1.90 7.24
C ALA A 92 -25.50 2.55 5.98
N VAL A 93 -24.18 2.51 5.84
CA VAL A 93 -23.47 3.02 4.67
C VAL A 93 -23.03 1.83 3.82
N THR A 94 -23.41 1.83 2.55
CA THR A 94 -22.88 0.87 1.59
C THR A 94 -21.52 1.36 1.11
N VAL A 95 -20.51 0.53 1.30
CA VAL A 95 -19.16 0.81 0.82
C VAL A 95 -19.01 0.14 -0.55
N ASN A 96 -18.74 0.93 -1.57
CA ASN A 96 -18.43 0.44 -2.91
C ASN A 96 -16.94 0.04 -2.99
N ASP A 97 -16.59 -0.70 -4.02
CA ASP A 97 -15.18 -1.02 -4.29
C ASP A 97 -14.36 0.27 -4.43
N PRO A 98 -13.22 0.36 -3.74
CA PRO A 98 -12.32 1.48 -3.92
C PRO A 98 -11.69 1.46 -5.32
N TRP A 99 -11.07 2.56 -5.70
CA TRP A 99 -10.38 2.65 -6.97
C TRP A 99 -9.34 1.56 -7.13
N GLN A 100 -9.44 0.79 -8.21
CA GLN A 100 -8.43 -0.18 -8.57
C GLN A 100 -7.23 0.55 -9.19
N ILE A 101 -6.12 0.50 -8.51
CA ILE A 101 -4.84 1.07 -8.93
C ILE A 101 -4.36 0.34 -10.19
N PRO A 102 -3.86 1.06 -11.22
CA PRO A 102 -3.28 0.45 -12.41
C PRO A 102 -2.13 -0.51 -12.07
N VAL A 103 -1.93 -1.48 -12.95
CA VAL A 103 -0.87 -2.48 -12.79
C VAL A 103 0.50 -1.81 -12.73
N GLY A 104 1.23 -2.08 -11.65
CA GLY A 104 2.61 -1.66 -11.47
C GLY A 104 3.59 -2.78 -11.83
N HIS A 105 4.75 -2.43 -12.38
CA HIS A 105 5.83 -3.38 -12.60
C HIS A 105 7.19 -2.71 -12.47
N GLN A 106 8.21 -3.52 -12.19
CA GLN A 106 9.57 -3.03 -11.99
C GLN A 106 10.58 -4.09 -12.45
N VAL A 107 11.64 -3.63 -13.08
CA VAL A 107 12.81 -4.44 -13.42
C VAL A 107 14.01 -3.94 -12.65
N ASP A 108 14.65 -4.86 -11.93
CA ASP A 108 15.85 -4.59 -11.15
C ASP A 108 17.02 -5.41 -11.71
N LEU A 109 18.17 -4.76 -11.83
CA LEU A 109 19.42 -5.42 -12.20
C LEU A 109 20.41 -5.33 -11.06
N SER A 110 21.15 -6.43 -10.85
CA SER A 110 22.28 -6.43 -9.94
C SER A 110 23.47 -7.16 -10.52
N ALA A 111 24.65 -6.72 -10.12
CA ALA A 111 25.92 -7.36 -10.46
C ALA A 111 26.77 -7.49 -9.21
N SER A 112 27.45 -8.60 -9.07
CA SER A 112 28.47 -8.75 -8.03
C SER A 112 29.72 -9.41 -8.62
N TYR A 113 30.88 -8.86 -8.26
CA TYR A 113 32.17 -9.42 -8.67
C TYR A 113 33.07 -9.63 -7.47
N SER A 114 33.47 -10.88 -7.26
CA SER A 114 34.37 -11.30 -6.18
C SER A 114 35.75 -11.62 -6.74
N PHE A 115 36.78 -11.04 -6.17
CA PHE A 115 38.17 -11.28 -6.55
C PHE A 115 39.06 -11.26 -5.32
N ASN A 116 40.24 -11.85 -5.43
CA ASN A 116 41.23 -11.89 -4.36
C ASN A 116 42.39 -10.96 -4.67
N ILE A 117 42.83 -10.22 -3.66
CA ILE A 117 44.04 -9.39 -3.69
C ILE A 117 44.97 -9.94 -2.61
N GLY A 118 45.89 -10.81 -2.98
CA GLY A 118 46.71 -11.55 -2.03
C GLY A 118 45.86 -12.44 -1.11
N LYS A 119 45.89 -12.17 0.21
CA LYS A 119 45.09 -12.91 1.21
C LYS A 119 43.71 -12.29 1.46
N VAL A 120 43.44 -11.15 0.87
CA VAL A 120 42.19 -10.39 1.07
C VAL A 120 41.20 -10.69 -0.03
N ARG A 121 39.97 -10.98 0.33
CA ARG A 121 38.85 -11.13 -0.61
C ARG A 121 38.07 -9.86 -0.69
N ALA A 122 37.93 -9.32 -1.89
CA ALA A 122 37.07 -8.17 -2.17
C ALA A 122 35.85 -8.58 -3.00
N THR A 123 34.71 -8.00 -2.71
CA THR A 123 33.50 -8.18 -3.51
C THR A 123 32.88 -6.83 -3.77
N LEU A 124 32.70 -6.48 -5.03
CA LEU A 124 32.02 -5.29 -5.49
C LEU A 124 30.56 -5.67 -5.84
N TYR A 125 29.59 -4.90 -5.34
CA TYR A 125 28.16 -5.04 -5.63
C TYR A 125 27.66 -3.76 -6.28
N GLY A 126 26.93 -3.90 -7.36
CA GLY A 126 26.20 -2.81 -8.00
C GLY A 126 24.74 -3.22 -8.20
N ASN A 127 23.81 -2.34 -7.89
CA ASN A 127 22.39 -2.55 -8.15
C ASN A 127 21.79 -1.34 -8.86
N VAL A 128 20.90 -1.60 -9.78
CA VAL A 128 20.01 -0.63 -10.40
C VAL A 128 18.59 -1.11 -10.15
N ASN A 129 17.84 -0.39 -9.32
CA ASN A 129 16.43 -0.67 -9.12
C ASN A 129 15.62 0.20 -10.06
N ASN A 130 14.50 -0.34 -10.55
CA ASN A 130 13.64 0.31 -11.51
C ASN A 130 14.39 0.78 -12.75
N LEU A 131 14.94 -0.16 -13.49
CA LEU A 131 15.80 0.07 -14.67
C LEU A 131 15.18 1.03 -15.70
N TYR A 132 13.87 0.94 -15.91
CA TYR A 132 13.14 1.73 -16.91
C TYR A 132 12.65 3.07 -16.37
N ASP A 133 12.91 3.38 -15.09
CA ASP A 133 12.40 4.61 -14.44
C ASP A 133 10.87 4.75 -14.54
N TYR A 134 10.17 3.62 -14.47
CA TYR A 134 8.72 3.58 -14.58
C TYR A 134 8.06 3.92 -13.25
N ASN A 135 7.37 5.05 -13.20
CA ASN A 135 6.61 5.46 -12.03
C ASN A 135 5.20 4.90 -12.07
N TYR A 136 4.86 4.05 -11.12
CA TYR A 136 3.53 3.51 -10.93
C TYR A 136 2.97 3.89 -9.56
N VAL A 137 1.66 3.90 -9.45
CA VAL A 137 1.01 4.18 -8.16
C VAL A 137 1.16 2.94 -7.27
N MET A 138 1.78 3.12 -6.12
CA MET A 138 1.96 2.07 -5.11
C MET A 138 0.77 1.99 -4.19
N ASP A 139 0.22 3.15 -3.82
CA ASP A 139 -0.87 3.28 -2.88
C ASP A 139 -1.63 4.58 -3.13
N ALA A 140 -2.88 4.65 -2.70
CA ALA A 140 -3.69 5.84 -2.77
C ALA A 140 -4.77 5.85 -1.69
N GLN A 141 -5.10 7.03 -1.19
CA GLN A 141 -6.18 7.27 -0.25
C GLN A 141 -7.30 8.04 -0.95
N CYS A 142 -8.44 7.42 -1.09
CA CYS A 142 -9.53 7.94 -1.90
C CYS A 142 -10.86 7.93 -1.15
N GLY A 143 -11.89 8.56 -1.73
CA GLY A 143 -13.27 8.40 -1.30
C GLY A 143 -13.87 7.07 -1.77
N THR A 144 -15.03 6.70 -1.21
CA THR A 144 -15.72 5.43 -1.50
C THR A 144 -16.24 5.27 -2.94
N ASP A 145 -16.35 6.36 -3.69
CA ASP A 145 -16.89 6.36 -5.06
C ASP A 145 -15.87 6.85 -6.09
N THR A 146 -14.60 6.82 -5.74
CA THR A 146 -13.51 7.30 -6.58
C THR A 146 -13.31 6.40 -7.78
N LYS A 147 -13.22 7.01 -8.97
CA LYS A 147 -12.99 6.31 -10.24
C LYS A 147 -11.58 6.48 -10.81
N GLY A 148 -10.79 7.37 -10.23
CA GLY A 148 -9.46 7.66 -10.70
C GLY A 148 -8.63 8.43 -9.68
N TRP A 149 -7.33 8.55 -9.96
CA TRP A 149 -6.38 9.21 -9.06
C TRP A 149 -6.70 10.70 -8.79
N GLN A 150 -7.41 11.37 -9.71
CA GLN A 150 -7.75 12.79 -9.60
C GLN A 150 -8.68 13.09 -8.43
N ASP A 151 -9.48 12.09 -8.04
CA ASP A 151 -10.46 12.21 -6.96
C ASP A 151 -9.92 11.70 -5.62
N CYS A 152 -8.63 11.32 -5.57
CA CYS A 152 -7.99 10.83 -4.36
C CYS A 152 -7.40 11.98 -3.53
N TYR A 153 -7.43 11.82 -2.21
CA TYR A 153 -6.83 12.78 -1.27
C TYR A 153 -5.29 12.72 -1.30
N ALA A 154 -4.75 11.52 -1.51
CA ALA A 154 -3.32 11.29 -1.63
C ALA A 154 -3.05 10.14 -2.60
N VAL A 155 -1.98 10.27 -3.37
CA VAL A 155 -1.49 9.24 -4.29
C VAL A 155 0.01 9.09 -4.07
N MET A 156 0.45 7.88 -3.76
CA MET A 156 1.86 7.56 -3.54
C MET A 156 2.41 6.79 -4.73
N TYR A 157 3.46 7.33 -5.31
CA TYR A 157 4.15 6.73 -6.45
C TYR A 157 5.34 5.88 -5.99
N SER A 158 5.72 4.92 -6.82
CA SER A 158 6.97 4.18 -6.65
C SER A 158 8.17 5.12 -6.73
N PHE A 159 9.26 4.69 -6.13
CA PHE A 159 10.54 5.39 -6.32
C PHE A 159 10.97 5.25 -7.78
N GLY A 160 11.49 6.33 -8.34
CA GLY A 160 12.18 6.31 -9.61
C GLY A 160 13.42 5.41 -9.59
N ARG A 161 14.19 5.41 -10.66
CA ARG A 161 15.40 4.60 -10.76
C ARG A 161 16.42 5.01 -9.69
N THR A 162 16.93 3.99 -8.97
CA THR A 162 17.95 4.18 -7.94
C THR A 162 19.18 3.30 -8.21
N TYR A 163 20.33 3.76 -7.76
CA TYR A 163 21.61 3.08 -7.91
C TYR A 163 22.25 2.86 -6.55
N THR A 164 22.82 1.69 -6.36
CA THR A 164 23.60 1.36 -5.16
C THR A 164 24.91 0.71 -5.54
N LEU A 165 26.00 1.19 -4.95
CA LEU A 165 27.31 0.58 -5.06
C LEU A 165 27.85 0.26 -3.68
N ARG A 166 28.37 -0.96 -3.49
CA ARG A 166 28.93 -1.41 -2.20
C ARG A 166 30.18 -2.24 -2.43
N LEU A 167 31.21 -1.95 -1.67
CA LEU A 167 32.42 -2.75 -1.59
C LEU A 167 32.48 -3.50 -0.25
N LYS A 168 32.67 -4.82 -0.29
CA LYS A 168 32.90 -5.66 0.88
C LYS A 168 34.34 -6.19 0.83
N ILE A 169 35.08 -6.03 1.92
CA ILE A 169 36.46 -6.53 2.08
C ILE A 169 36.44 -7.55 3.24
N SER A 170 37.05 -8.71 3.02
CA SER A 170 37.17 -9.77 4.02
C SER A 170 38.63 -10.22 4.11
N PHE A 171 39.17 -10.25 5.33
CA PHE A 171 40.54 -10.58 5.65
C PHE A 171 40.66 -12.04 6.11
#